data_35c6ed758ff8b0cd43ff9150a2c84a5e
#
_entry.id   35c6ed758ff8b0cd43ff9150a2c84a5e
#
_cell.length_a   1.000
_cell.length_b   1.000
_cell.length_c   1.000
_cell.angle_alpha   90.00
_cell.angle_beta   90.00
_cell.angle_gamma   90.00
#
_symmetry.space_group_name_H-M   'P 1'
#
loop_
_entity.id
_entity.type
_entity.pdbx_description
1 polymer ?
#
loop_
_entity_poly.entity_id
_entity_poly.type
_entity_poly.pdbx_seq_one_letter_code
_entity_poly.pdbx_strand_id
1 'polypeptide(L)'
;VTACYFDHGTDFGKKCKRFVKNFCNDKDIPLVIGINYNCCPQGESLEEHWRNERYKFLHSFDMPVITGHNLDDVIEWYLFSSIHGQSKIMPYRNQNVIRPFISTSKRSLEDWCERKEVPFLIDPSNEDRKFMRSVIRHDILPNAKLVNPGIEKTIKKLVERNYE
;
A
#
# COMPACT_ATOMS: atom_id res chain seq x y z
N VAL A 1 -11.64 14.80 -10.10
CA VAL A 1 -10.65 13.82 -9.56
C VAL A 1 -9.58 13.60 -10.61
N THR A 2 -8.30 13.57 -10.18
CA THR A 2 -7.16 13.25 -11.03
C THR A 2 -6.50 11.98 -10.48
N ALA A 3 -6.21 11.02 -11.33
CA ALA A 3 -5.44 9.85 -10.94
C ALA A 3 -3.94 10.17 -10.94
N CYS A 4 -3.18 9.52 -10.07
CA CYS A 4 -1.72 9.55 -10.13
C CYS A 4 -1.14 8.15 -10.03
N TYR A 5 -0.10 7.88 -10.78
CA TYR A 5 0.63 6.62 -10.81
C TYR A 5 2.13 6.88 -10.69
N PHE A 6 2.81 6.14 -9.84
CA PHE A 6 4.27 6.22 -9.69
C PHE A 6 4.92 4.93 -10.23
N ASP A 7 5.73 5.07 -11.27
CA ASP A 7 6.44 3.98 -11.93
C ASP A 7 7.81 3.77 -11.31
N HIS A 8 8.00 2.63 -10.65
CA HIS A 8 9.28 2.24 -10.05
C HIS A 8 10.31 1.70 -11.06
N GLY A 9 9.95 1.59 -12.33
CA GLY A 9 10.83 1.09 -13.39
C GLY A 9 10.91 -0.43 -13.50
N THR A 10 10.05 -1.18 -12.79
CA THR A 10 10.00 -2.65 -12.87
C THR A 10 9.25 -3.11 -14.12
N ASP A 11 9.48 -4.35 -14.56
CA ASP A 11 8.75 -4.91 -15.73
C ASP A 11 7.26 -5.05 -15.45
N PHE A 12 6.88 -5.44 -14.24
CA PHE A 12 5.47 -5.44 -13.84
C PHE A 12 4.91 -4.01 -13.74
N GLY A 13 5.70 -3.04 -13.31
CA GLY A 13 5.35 -1.63 -13.30
C GLY A 13 4.95 -1.10 -14.69
N LYS A 14 5.62 -1.53 -15.74
CA LYS A 14 5.24 -1.20 -17.14
C LYS A 14 3.85 -1.73 -17.49
N LYS A 15 3.51 -2.96 -17.03
CA LYS A 15 2.17 -3.55 -17.22
C LYS A 15 1.11 -2.76 -16.45
N CYS A 16 1.38 -2.44 -15.18
CA CYS A 16 0.50 -1.62 -14.34
C CYS A 16 0.27 -0.23 -14.94
N LYS A 17 1.32 0.43 -15.39
CA LYS A 17 1.25 1.74 -16.05
C LYS A 17 0.31 1.72 -17.26
N ARG A 18 0.45 0.71 -18.12
CA ARG A 18 -0.44 0.54 -19.28
C ARG A 18 -1.89 0.30 -18.87
N PHE A 19 -2.10 -0.55 -17.86
CA PHE A 19 -3.42 -0.84 -17.32
C PHE A 19 -4.09 0.42 -16.75
N VAL A 20 -3.40 1.18 -15.89
CA VAL A 20 -3.93 2.42 -15.31
C VAL A 20 -4.22 3.46 -16.39
N LYS A 21 -3.33 3.57 -17.39
CA LYS A 21 -3.53 4.49 -18.53
C LYS A 21 -4.80 4.18 -19.31
N ASN A 22 -5.02 2.91 -19.65
CA ASN A 22 -6.22 2.48 -20.36
C ASN A 22 -7.48 2.74 -19.52
N PHE A 23 -7.47 2.33 -18.24
CA PHE A 23 -8.59 2.55 -17.33
C PHE A 23 -8.96 4.04 -17.20
N CYS A 24 -7.95 4.91 -17.04
CA CYS A 24 -8.18 6.35 -16.95
C CYS A 24 -8.73 6.95 -18.25
N ASN A 25 -8.21 6.49 -19.41
CA ASN A 25 -8.72 6.92 -20.70
C ASN A 25 -10.18 6.49 -20.92
N ASP A 26 -10.52 5.23 -20.59
CA ASP A 26 -11.88 4.69 -20.74
C ASP A 26 -12.91 5.41 -19.83
N LYS A 27 -12.45 6.07 -18.78
CA LYS A 27 -13.28 6.78 -17.80
C LYS A 27 -13.13 8.30 -17.86
N ASP A 28 -12.43 8.84 -18.84
CA ASP A 28 -12.12 10.28 -18.97
C ASP A 28 -11.50 10.89 -17.70
N ILE A 29 -10.63 10.12 -17.02
CA ILE A 29 -9.94 10.57 -15.81
C ILE A 29 -8.54 11.09 -16.15
N PRO A 30 -8.20 12.36 -15.86
CA PRO A 30 -6.85 12.87 -16.02
C PRO A 30 -5.84 12.04 -15.21
N LEU A 31 -4.69 11.73 -15.80
CA LEU A 31 -3.64 10.91 -15.19
C LEU A 31 -2.29 11.62 -15.17
N VAL A 32 -1.70 11.71 -13.97
CA VAL A 32 -0.32 12.18 -13.76
C VAL A 32 0.57 10.99 -13.46
N ILE A 33 1.71 10.88 -14.14
CA ILE A 33 2.65 9.77 -13.98
C ILE A 33 3.98 10.31 -13.44
N GLY A 34 4.37 9.85 -12.24
CA GLY A 34 5.72 9.99 -11.72
C GLY A 34 6.58 8.79 -12.13
N ILE A 35 7.88 9.01 -12.31
CA ILE A 35 8.83 7.97 -12.69
C ILE A 35 10.04 8.03 -11.75
N ASN A 36 10.46 6.88 -11.26
CA ASN A 36 11.70 6.78 -10.50
C ASN A 36 12.89 6.77 -11.49
N TYR A 37 13.67 7.82 -11.46
CA TYR A 37 14.92 7.93 -12.23
C TYR A 37 16.17 7.70 -11.36
N ASN A 38 16.01 7.59 -10.04
CA ASN A 38 17.11 7.53 -9.11
C ASN A 38 17.53 6.07 -8.86
N CYS A 39 18.84 5.85 -8.83
CA CYS A 39 19.39 4.58 -8.36
C CYS A 39 19.23 4.47 -6.84
N CYS A 40 19.04 3.26 -6.34
CA CYS A 40 19.01 2.99 -4.92
C CYS A 40 20.38 3.29 -4.30
N PRO A 41 20.47 4.17 -3.28
CA PRO A 41 21.73 4.47 -2.62
C PRO A 41 22.35 3.23 -1.95
N GLN A 42 23.67 3.20 -1.84
CA GLN A 42 24.36 2.12 -1.15
C GLN A 42 23.97 2.10 0.33
N GLY A 43 23.52 0.94 0.83
CA GLY A 43 23.09 0.74 2.22
C GLY A 43 21.59 1.00 2.48
N GLU A 44 20.85 1.55 1.53
CA GLU A 44 19.37 1.63 1.60
C GLU A 44 18.75 0.37 1.03
N SER A 45 17.65 -0.12 1.64
CA SER A 45 16.89 -1.21 1.04
C SER A 45 16.09 -0.72 -0.17
N LEU A 46 15.93 -1.58 -1.18
CA LEU A 46 15.18 -1.25 -2.39
C LEU A 46 13.73 -0.86 -2.08
N GLU A 47 13.09 -1.53 -1.09
CA GLU A 47 11.73 -1.20 -0.64
C GLU A 47 11.66 0.20 -0.05
N GLU A 48 12.63 0.56 0.79
CA GLU A 48 12.70 1.88 1.42
C GLU A 48 12.94 2.97 0.39
N HIS A 49 13.89 2.76 -0.51
CA HIS A 49 14.17 3.66 -1.62
C HIS A 49 12.91 3.92 -2.47
N TRP A 50 12.23 2.87 -2.92
CA TRP A 50 11.00 2.99 -3.71
C TRP A 50 9.88 3.68 -2.94
N ARG A 51 9.78 3.41 -1.64
CA ARG A 51 8.83 4.10 -0.78
C ARG A 51 9.14 5.59 -0.71
N ASN A 52 10.38 5.97 -0.46
CA ASN A 52 10.82 7.35 -0.31
C ASN A 52 10.57 8.15 -1.60
N GLU A 53 10.96 7.62 -2.74
CA GLU A 53 10.75 8.27 -4.04
C GLU A 53 9.24 8.44 -4.36
N ARG A 54 8.44 7.41 -4.09
CA ARG A 54 6.98 7.50 -4.24
C ARG A 54 6.38 8.58 -3.34
N TYR A 55 6.82 8.67 -2.08
CA TYR A 55 6.27 9.69 -1.17
C TYR A 55 6.72 11.09 -1.54
N LYS A 56 7.95 11.30 -2.06
CA LYS A 56 8.36 12.58 -2.65
C LYS A 56 7.40 13.02 -3.76
N PHE A 57 7.05 12.10 -4.66
CA PHE A 57 6.08 12.36 -5.72
C PHE A 57 4.68 12.68 -5.16
N LEU A 58 4.18 11.89 -4.19
CA LEU A 58 2.84 12.13 -3.62
C LEU A 58 2.77 13.46 -2.84
N HIS A 59 3.86 13.85 -2.17
CA HIS A 59 3.93 15.10 -1.42
C HIS A 59 4.18 16.33 -2.30
N SER A 60 4.52 16.16 -3.58
CA SER A 60 4.67 17.27 -4.52
C SER A 60 3.34 17.88 -4.99
N PHE A 61 2.20 17.25 -4.66
CA PHE A 61 0.89 17.78 -4.97
C PHE A 61 0.40 18.72 -3.85
N ASP A 62 -0.09 19.90 -4.21
CA ASP A 62 -0.66 20.89 -3.26
C ASP A 62 -2.09 20.50 -2.77
N MET A 63 -2.62 19.39 -3.25
CA MET A 63 -3.96 18.90 -2.91
C MET A 63 -3.89 17.56 -2.16
N PRO A 64 -4.98 17.17 -1.45
CA PRO A 64 -5.06 15.87 -0.82
C PRO A 64 -4.90 14.71 -1.81
N VAL A 65 -4.04 13.76 -1.47
CA VAL A 65 -3.77 12.55 -2.26
C VAL A 65 -4.36 11.34 -1.53
N ILE A 66 -5.26 10.62 -2.17
CA ILE A 66 -5.87 9.40 -1.61
C ILE A 66 -5.03 8.20 -2.05
N THR A 67 -4.69 7.33 -1.09
CA THR A 67 -4.00 6.06 -1.36
C THR A 67 -4.82 4.87 -0.89
N GLY A 68 -4.70 3.73 -1.59
CA GLY A 68 -5.44 2.51 -1.34
C GLY A 68 -4.93 1.65 -0.17
N HIS A 69 -4.15 2.20 0.77
CA HIS A 69 -3.71 1.45 1.95
C HIS A 69 -4.94 0.96 2.73
N ASN A 70 -4.93 -0.31 3.10
CA ASN A 70 -6.04 -1.01 3.74
C ASN A 70 -5.61 -1.61 5.10
N LEU A 71 -6.51 -2.31 5.78
CA LEU A 71 -6.25 -2.89 7.10
C LEU A 71 -5.11 -3.92 7.07
N ASP A 72 -4.99 -4.71 6.01
CA ASP A 72 -3.91 -5.70 5.87
C ASP A 72 -2.54 -5.00 5.82
N ASP A 73 -2.41 -3.87 5.12
CA ASP A 73 -1.19 -3.05 5.12
C ASP A 73 -0.86 -2.50 6.52
N VAL A 74 -1.88 -2.14 7.29
CA VAL A 74 -1.68 -1.67 8.68
C VAL A 74 -1.20 -2.79 9.58
N ILE A 75 -1.76 -4.00 9.44
CA ILE A 75 -1.37 -5.18 10.21
C ILE A 75 0.09 -5.54 9.91
N GLU A 76 0.46 -5.58 8.63
CA GLU A 76 1.84 -5.83 8.20
C GLU A 76 2.80 -4.79 8.78
N TRP A 77 2.45 -3.52 8.70
CA TRP A 77 3.26 -2.43 9.25
C TRP A 77 3.38 -2.50 10.77
N TYR A 78 2.28 -2.80 11.47
CA TYR A 78 2.28 -2.95 12.93
C TYR A 78 3.20 -4.10 13.36
N LEU A 79 3.09 -5.27 12.75
CA LEU A 79 3.95 -6.42 13.05
C LEU A 79 5.40 -6.11 12.73
N PHE A 80 5.69 -5.54 11.55
CA PHE A 80 7.04 -5.13 11.19
C PHE A 80 7.64 -4.18 12.21
N SER A 81 6.94 -3.10 12.55
CA SER A 81 7.42 -2.10 13.49
C SER A 81 7.55 -2.65 14.92
N SER A 82 6.69 -3.59 15.31
CA SER A 82 6.74 -4.24 16.64
C SER A 82 7.97 -5.13 16.79
N ILE A 83 8.32 -5.89 15.75
CA ILE A 83 9.55 -6.69 15.72
C ILE A 83 10.79 -5.80 15.85
N HIS A 84 10.72 -4.55 15.36
CA HIS A 84 11.77 -3.55 15.51
C HIS A 84 11.62 -2.66 16.76
N GLY A 85 10.78 -3.06 17.72
CA GLY A 85 10.63 -2.39 19.02
C GLY A 85 9.83 -1.08 19.00
N GLN A 86 9.04 -0.81 17.96
CA GLN A 86 8.35 0.47 17.82
C GLN A 86 6.81 0.40 17.89
N SER A 87 6.18 -0.72 17.56
CA SER A 87 4.71 -0.96 17.58
C SER A 87 3.88 0.20 17.01
N LYS A 88 4.26 0.69 15.83
CA LYS A 88 3.63 1.86 15.20
C LYS A 88 2.36 1.48 14.44
N ILE A 89 1.30 2.25 14.66
CA ILE A 89 0.10 2.20 13.81
C ILE A 89 0.26 3.16 12.64
N MET A 90 -0.13 2.70 11.45
CA MET A 90 -0.13 3.54 10.25
C MET A 90 -1.19 4.65 10.42
N PRO A 91 -0.82 5.94 10.32
CA PRO A 91 -1.78 7.03 10.52
C PRO A 91 -2.74 7.14 9.33
N TYR A 92 -3.98 7.57 9.60
CA TYR A 92 -4.97 7.90 8.56
C TYR A 92 -4.45 8.96 7.59
N ARG A 93 -3.79 9.98 8.13
CA ARG A 93 -3.22 11.08 7.36
C ARG A 93 -1.72 11.21 7.60
N ASN A 94 -0.97 11.41 6.52
CA ASN A 94 0.44 11.78 6.57
C ASN A 94 0.65 12.95 5.60
N GLN A 95 0.78 14.18 6.13
CA GLN A 95 0.80 15.42 5.37
C GLN A 95 -0.46 15.53 4.47
N ASN A 96 -0.31 15.58 3.14
CA ASN A 96 -1.38 15.61 2.17
C ASN A 96 -1.91 14.21 1.78
N VAL A 97 -1.24 13.12 2.19
CA VAL A 97 -1.66 11.75 1.87
C VAL A 97 -2.70 11.26 2.88
N ILE A 98 -3.87 10.84 2.37
CA ILE A 98 -5.02 10.32 3.14
C ILE A 98 -5.25 8.85 2.78
N ARG A 99 -5.59 8.02 3.79
CA ARG A 99 -5.78 6.56 3.66
C ARG A 99 -7.17 6.15 4.14
N PRO A 100 -8.23 6.36 3.35
CA PRO A 100 -9.61 6.15 3.81
C PRO A 100 -9.95 4.68 4.09
N PHE A 101 -9.18 3.72 3.56
CA PHE A 101 -9.48 2.30 3.67
C PHE A 101 -8.71 1.56 4.77
N ILE A 102 -7.97 2.25 5.65
CA ILE A 102 -7.10 1.59 6.64
C ILE A 102 -7.83 0.78 7.72
N SER A 103 -9.14 0.88 7.83
CA SER A 103 -9.99 0.02 8.67
C SER A 103 -10.76 -1.05 7.87
N THR A 104 -10.58 -1.08 6.53
CA THR A 104 -11.27 -2.01 5.62
C THR A 104 -10.29 -3.10 5.19
N SER A 105 -10.68 -4.38 5.27
CA SER A 105 -9.83 -5.49 4.84
C SER A 105 -9.65 -5.49 3.32
N LYS A 106 -8.50 -6.00 2.87
CA LYS A 106 -8.20 -6.19 1.45
C LYS A 106 -9.27 -7.02 0.76
N ARG A 107 -9.69 -8.13 1.38
CA ARG A 107 -10.76 -8.98 0.86
C ARG A 107 -12.07 -8.24 0.62
N SER A 108 -12.48 -7.38 1.56
CA SER A 108 -13.71 -6.58 1.39
C SER A 108 -13.62 -5.61 0.20
N LEU A 109 -12.43 -5.09 -0.08
CA LEU A 109 -12.19 -4.23 -1.26
C LEU A 109 -12.21 -5.04 -2.56
N GLU A 110 -11.59 -6.21 -2.57
CA GLU A 110 -11.60 -7.15 -3.71
C GLU A 110 -13.03 -7.60 -4.02
N ASP A 111 -13.78 -8.08 -3.01
CA ASP A 111 -15.20 -8.46 -3.15
C ASP A 111 -16.07 -7.29 -3.69
N TRP A 112 -15.74 -6.05 -3.30
CA TRP A 112 -16.43 -4.87 -3.83
C TRP A 112 -16.07 -4.62 -5.29
N CYS A 113 -14.78 -4.73 -5.66
CA CYS A 113 -14.34 -4.57 -7.04
C CYS A 113 -14.99 -5.61 -7.95
N GLU A 114 -15.06 -6.88 -7.52
CA GLU A 114 -15.74 -7.96 -8.28
C GLU A 114 -17.21 -7.65 -8.49
N ARG A 115 -17.96 -7.28 -7.43
CA ARG A 115 -19.38 -6.93 -7.53
C ARG A 115 -19.67 -5.73 -8.42
N LYS A 116 -18.72 -4.80 -8.51
CA LYS A 116 -18.83 -3.57 -9.32
C LYS A 116 -18.11 -3.65 -10.65
N GLU A 117 -17.59 -4.84 -10.98
CA GLU A 117 -16.86 -5.10 -12.22
C GLU A 117 -15.70 -4.10 -12.45
N VAL A 118 -15.06 -3.67 -11.33
CA VAL A 118 -13.88 -2.80 -11.38
C VAL A 118 -12.65 -3.69 -11.59
N PRO A 119 -11.96 -3.57 -12.72
CA PRO A 119 -10.79 -4.40 -12.97
C PRO A 119 -9.62 -4.02 -12.06
N PHE A 120 -8.83 -5.02 -11.64
CA PHE A 120 -7.59 -4.81 -10.89
C PHE A 120 -6.51 -5.81 -11.32
N LEU A 121 -5.27 -5.52 -10.98
CA LEU A 121 -4.13 -6.40 -11.23
C LEU A 121 -3.59 -6.94 -9.91
N ILE A 122 -3.19 -8.21 -9.93
CA ILE A 122 -2.47 -8.85 -8.83
C ILE A 122 -0.98 -8.77 -9.15
N ASP A 123 -0.21 -8.15 -8.24
CA ASP A 123 1.24 -8.05 -8.39
C ASP A 123 1.89 -9.38 -7.96
N PRO A 124 2.61 -10.07 -8.88
CA PRO A 124 3.28 -11.33 -8.56
C PRO A 124 4.39 -11.17 -7.52
N SER A 125 4.95 -9.96 -7.34
CA SER A 125 5.95 -9.70 -6.30
C SER A 125 5.39 -9.84 -4.87
N ASN A 126 4.07 -9.85 -4.70
CA ASN A 126 3.43 -10.12 -3.41
C ASN A 126 3.79 -11.50 -2.84
N GLU A 127 4.15 -12.46 -3.69
CA GLU A 127 4.57 -13.81 -3.28
C GLU A 127 6.10 -13.93 -3.10
N ASP A 128 6.88 -12.92 -3.49
CA ASP A 128 8.35 -12.98 -3.44
C ASP A 128 8.84 -12.73 -2.01
N ARG A 129 9.40 -13.77 -1.39
CA ARG A 129 9.96 -13.77 -0.02
C ARG A 129 11.21 -12.90 0.15
N LYS A 130 11.74 -12.31 -0.91
CA LYS A 130 12.83 -11.32 -0.83
C LYS A 130 12.37 -10.03 -0.16
N PHE A 131 11.06 -9.74 -0.19
CA PHE A 131 10.48 -8.55 0.41
C PHE A 131 10.00 -8.82 1.83
N MET A 132 10.41 -8.01 2.80
CA MET A 132 10.10 -8.19 4.21
C MET A 132 8.59 -8.22 4.47
N ARG A 133 7.80 -7.46 3.73
CA ARG A 133 6.34 -7.48 3.83
C ARG A 133 5.74 -8.82 3.41
N SER A 134 6.31 -9.46 2.39
CA SER A 134 5.89 -10.78 1.95
C SER A 134 6.16 -11.83 3.05
N VAL A 135 7.31 -11.75 3.73
CA VAL A 135 7.62 -12.59 4.90
C VAL A 135 6.61 -12.35 6.03
N ILE A 136 6.30 -11.09 6.35
CA ILE A 136 5.30 -10.77 7.39
C ILE A 136 3.94 -11.38 7.04
N ARG A 137 3.48 -11.18 5.81
CA ARG A 137 2.15 -11.64 5.33
C ARG A 137 1.99 -13.14 5.35
N HIS A 138 3.00 -13.85 4.90
CA HIS A 138 2.86 -15.28 4.63
C HIS A 138 3.47 -16.18 5.73
N ASP A 139 4.41 -15.66 6.50
CA ASP A 139 5.12 -16.48 7.49
C ASP A 139 4.83 -16.02 8.93
N ILE A 140 4.85 -14.70 9.20
CA ILE A 140 4.69 -14.18 10.57
C ILE A 140 3.22 -14.06 10.94
N LEU A 141 2.39 -13.43 10.13
CA LEU A 141 0.97 -13.20 10.43
C LEU A 141 0.18 -14.51 10.63
N PRO A 142 0.35 -15.56 9.81
CA PRO A 142 -0.32 -16.85 10.06
C PRO A 142 0.06 -17.44 11.42
N ASN A 143 1.35 -17.41 11.78
CA ASN A 143 1.81 -17.90 13.08
C ASN A 143 1.33 -17.00 14.26
N ALA A 144 1.31 -15.69 14.08
CA ALA A 144 0.74 -14.77 15.07
C ALA A 144 -0.76 -15.04 15.31
N LYS A 145 -1.52 -15.45 14.29
CA LYS A 145 -2.93 -15.86 14.41
C LYS A 145 -3.12 -17.16 15.20
N LEU A 146 -2.14 -18.07 15.23
CA LEU A 146 -2.19 -19.25 16.10
C LEU A 146 -2.13 -18.86 17.59
N VAL A 147 -1.35 -17.82 17.90
CA VAL A 147 -1.23 -17.28 19.26
C VAL A 147 -2.43 -16.41 19.63
N ASN A 148 -2.86 -15.55 18.71
CA ASN A 148 -4.00 -14.67 18.90
C ASN A 148 -4.88 -14.66 17.62
N PRO A 149 -5.93 -15.51 17.55
CA PRO A 149 -6.84 -15.53 16.40
C PRO A 149 -7.56 -14.20 16.14
N GLY A 150 -7.64 -13.35 17.17
CA GLY A 150 -8.25 -12.01 17.11
C GLY A 150 -7.29 -10.87 16.79
N ILE A 151 -6.03 -11.12 16.39
CA ILE A 151 -5.00 -10.09 16.20
C ILE A 151 -5.45 -8.98 15.24
N GLU A 152 -6.12 -9.32 14.15
CA GLU A 152 -6.63 -8.35 13.17
C GLU A 152 -7.67 -7.42 13.80
N LYS A 153 -8.60 -7.96 14.61
CA LYS A 153 -9.60 -7.18 15.36
C LYS A 153 -8.93 -6.27 16.38
N THR A 154 -7.87 -6.76 17.03
CA THR A 154 -7.10 -5.98 18.01
C THR A 154 -6.43 -4.80 17.33
N ILE A 155 -5.74 -5.02 16.22
CA ILE A 155 -5.07 -3.96 15.47
C ILE A 155 -6.10 -2.97 14.88
N LYS A 156 -7.22 -3.46 14.34
CA LYS A 156 -8.31 -2.59 13.87
C LYS A 156 -8.82 -1.65 14.95
N LYS A 157 -9.02 -2.13 16.18
CA LYS A 157 -9.41 -1.27 17.32
C LYS A 157 -8.34 -0.22 17.64
N LEU A 158 -7.04 -0.55 17.51
CA LEU A 158 -5.97 0.44 17.70
C LEU A 158 -6.01 1.52 16.61
N VAL A 159 -6.30 1.13 15.37
CA VAL A 159 -6.52 2.07 14.27
C VAL A 159 -7.67 3.01 14.59
N GLU A 160 -8.84 2.48 14.95
CA GLU A 160 -10.06 3.25 15.22
C GLU A 160 -9.87 4.26 16.36
N ARG A 161 -9.16 3.87 17.42
CA ARG A 161 -8.83 4.78 18.56
C ARG A 161 -7.90 5.93 18.18
N ASN A 162 -7.08 5.79 17.17
CA ASN A 162 -6.18 6.84 16.70
C ASN A 162 -6.86 7.83 15.74
N TYR A 163 -8.16 7.66 15.46
CA TYR A 163 -8.98 8.61 14.67
C TYR A 163 -9.82 9.56 15.53
N GLU A 164 -10.01 9.20 16.79
CA GLU A 164 -10.66 10.06 17.79
C GLU A 164 -9.65 11.07 18.35
#